data_ab1f8e6efecc7b6346a02f1b1fa5ede5
#
_entry.id   ab1f8e6efecc7b6346a02f1b1fa5ede5
#
_cell.length_a   1.000
_cell.length_b   1.000
_cell.length_c   1.000
_cell.angle_alpha   90.00
_cell.angle_beta   90.00
_cell.angle_gamma   90.00
#
_symmetry.space_group_name_H-M   'P 1'
#
loop_
_entity.id
_entity.type
_entity.pdbx_description
1 polymer ?
#
loop_
_entity_poly.entity_id
_entity_poly.type
_entity_poly.pdbx_seq_one_letter_code
_entity_poly.pdbx_strand_id
1 'polypeptide(L)'
;MSVLVGKPAPDFSADAVVNGGDFVENFTLSQFRGNKYVVLFFWPLDFTFVCPTEIIAFQKRLAAFEALNTQLIGVSVDSKFSHWAWVNTPQDKGGIQGVTYPLVADLSKTIAANYGVLAGNYDYDVDEHGIERMTFQGAPVAYRGLFLIDKEGIVRHQLVNDLPLGRSVDEALRMVK
;
A
#
# COMPACT_ATOMS: atom_id res chain seq x y z
N MET A 1 4.60 17.27 -4.77
CA MET A 1 4.58 16.24 -3.72
C MET A 1 5.04 16.82 -2.41
N SER A 2 4.38 16.50 -1.32
CA SER A 2 4.68 17.05 -0.02
C SER A 2 5.11 15.95 0.96
N VAL A 3 5.91 16.35 1.93
CA VAL A 3 6.24 15.50 3.07
C VAL A 3 5.03 15.48 4.00
N LEU A 4 4.60 14.29 4.42
CA LEU A 4 3.45 14.10 5.30
C LEU A 4 3.83 14.01 6.79
N VAL A 5 5.11 13.90 7.10
CA VAL A 5 5.58 13.81 8.49
C VAL A 5 5.08 14.99 9.30
N GLY A 6 4.47 14.69 10.45
CA GLY A 6 3.87 15.70 11.33
C GLY A 6 2.45 16.11 10.95
N LYS A 7 1.90 15.55 9.89
CA LYS A 7 0.56 15.88 9.39
C LYS A 7 -0.37 14.69 9.54
N PRO A 8 -1.70 14.93 9.59
CA PRO A 8 -2.66 13.83 9.55
C PRO A 8 -2.49 12.97 8.30
N ALA A 9 -2.48 11.65 8.46
CA ALA A 9 -2.44 10.72 7.34
C ALA A 9 -3.75 10.83 6.55
N PRO A 10 -3.70 10.97 5.22
CA PRO A 10 -4.92 10.96 4.40
C PRO A 10 -5.73 9.69 4.65
N ASP A 11 -6.98 9.84 5.06
CA ASP A 11 -7.89 8.72 5.26
C ASP A 11 -8.35 8.17 3.90
N PHE A 12 -8.84 6.95 3.90
CA PHE A 12 -9.37 6.32 2.70
C PHE A 12 -10.41 5.28 3.05
N SER A 13 -11.23 4.95 2.08
CA SER A 13 -12.16 3.83 2.12
C SER A 13 -12.05 3.10 0.78
N ALA A 14 -11.72 1.83 0.82
CA ALA A 14 -11.48 1.05 -0.39
C ALA A 14 -11.75 -0.44 -0.14
N ASP A 15 -11.85 -1.21 -1.22
CA ASP A 15 -11.89 -2.67 -1.11
C ASP A 15 -10.55 -3.19 -0.60
N ALA A 16 -10.61 -4.29 0.14
CA ALA A 16 -9.42 -4.96 0.63
C ALA A 16 -9.60 -6.47 0.68
N VAL A 17 -8.49 -7.18 0.69
CA VAL A 17 -8.43 -8.61 0.99
C VAL A 17 -7.79 -8.76 2.37
N VAL A 18 -8.47 -9.46 3.27
CA VAL A 18 -8.02 -9.64 4.65
C VAL A 18 -8.00 -11.12 5.01
N ASN A 19 -7.32 -11.45 6.11
CA ASN A 19 -7.31 -12.80 6.70
C ASN A 19 -6.93 -13.91 5.71
N GLY A 20 -6.11 -13.61 4.72
CA GLY A 20 -5.64 -14.60 3.76
C GLY A 20 -6.61 -14.92 2.63
N GLY A 21 -7.66 -14.13 2.43
CA GLY A 21 -8.56 -14.34 1.29
C GLY A 21 -9.98 -13.84 1.43
N ASP A 22 -10.33 -13.17 2.50
CA ASP A 22 -11.67 -12.59 2.67
C ASP A 22 -11.75 -11.20 2.04
N PHE A 23 -12.84 -10.92 1.34
CA PHE A 23 -13.09 -9.58 0.82
C PHE A 23 -13.74 -8.70 1.87
N VAL A 24 -13.30 -7.44 1.93
CA VAL A 24 -13.92 -6.40 2.73
C VAL A 24 -14.17 -5.19 1.85
N GLU A 25 -15.39 -4.68 1.85
CA GLU A 25 -15.73 -3.41 1.23
C GLU A 25 -15.61 -2.30 2.27
N ASN A 26 -15.27 -1.10 1.82
CA ASN A 26 -15.16 0.07 2.70
C ASN A 26 -14.17 -0.13 3.86
N PHE A 27 -13.02 -0.74 3.56
CA PHE A 27 -11.91 -0.82 4.50
C PHE A 27 -11.33 0.58 4.67
N THR A 28 -11.23 1.07 5.91
CA THR A 28 -10.79 2.43 6.21
C THR A 28 -9.54 2.44 7.05
N LEU A 29 -8.69 3.46 6.83
CA LEU A 29 -7.54 3.70 7.69
C LEU A 29 -8.01 4.20 9.07
N SER A 30 -9.02 5.04 9.10
CA SER A 30 -9.51 5.69 10.33
C SER A 30 -10.03 4.71 11.39
N GLN A 31 -10.35 3.46 11.02
CA GLN A 31 -10.78 2.45 12.00
C GLN A 31 -9.71 2.14 13.04
N PHE A 32 -8.45 2.42 12.74
CA PHE A 32 -7.35 2.16 13.67
C PHE A 32 -6.97 3.36 14.53
N ARG A 33 -7.54 4.53 14.22
CA ARG A 33 -7.27 5.76 14.97
C ARG A 33 -7.75 5.61 16.44
N GLY A 34 -6.89 6.01 17.36
CA GLY A 34 -7.17 5.88 18.80
C GLY A 34 -6.91 4.48 19.36
N ASN A 35 -6.50 3.53 18.52
CA ASN A 35 -6.36 2.14 18.88
C ASN A 35 -4.96 1.57 18.60
N LYS A 36 -4.46 1.71 17.37
CA LYS A 36 -3.20 1.08 16.94
C LYS A 36 -2.32 2.06 16.18
N TYR A 37 -1.01 1.80 16.23
CA TYR A 37 -0.09 2.30 15.21
C TYR A 37 -0.36 1.57 13.89
N VAL A 38 -0.05 2.21 12.78
CA VAL A 38 -0.19 1.62 11.45
C VAL A 38 1.13 1.77 10.71
N VAL A 39 1.61 0.69 10.14
CA VAL A 39 2.63 0.71 9.07
C VAL A 39 1.89 0.47 7.77
N LEU A 40 1.77 1.52 6.98
CA LEU A 40 1.12 1.52 5.68
C LEU A 40 2.21 1.52 4.62
N PHE A 41 2.22 0.51 3.77
CA PHE A 41 3.25 0.43 2.72
C PHE A 41 2.62 0.16 1.36
N PHE A 42 3.27 0.69 0.33
CA PHE A 42 2.84 0.58 -1.06
C PHE A 42 3.82 -0.28 -1.83
N TRP A 43 3.31 -1.07 -2.77
CA TRP A 43 4.14 -1.76 -3.76
C TRP A 43 3.58 -1.49 -5.15
N PRO A 44 4.41 -1.64 -6.22
CA PRO A 44 3.98 -1.26 -7.56
C PRO A 44 2.82 -2.09 -8.11
N LEU A 45 2.97 -3.41 -8.19
CA LEU A 45 1.97 -4.31 -8.78
C LEU A 45 2.10 -5.71 -8.22
N ASP A 46 0.96 -6.41 -8.14
CA ASP A 46 0.90 -7.83 -7.87
C ASP A 46 1.61 -8.62 -8.99
N PHE A 47 2.06 -9.82 -8.67
CA PHE A 47 2.65 -10.75 -9.64
C PHE A 47 3.92 -10.23 -10.31
N THR A 48 4.72 -9.43 -9.62
CA THR A 48 6.05 -8.98 -10.09
C THR A 48 7.17 -9.66 -9.31
N PHE A 49 8.44 -9.45 -9.72
CA PHE A 49 9.55 -10.23 -9.20
C PHE A 49 10.03 -9.83 -7.79
N VAL A 50 10.02 -8.54 -7.47
CA VAL A 50 10.56 -8.03 -6.19
C VAL A 50 9.50 -8.04 -5.10
N CYS A 51 8.26 -7.75 -5.45
CA CYS A 51 7.17 -7.55 -4.49
C CYS A 51 6.87 -8.76 -3.61
N PRO A 52 6.83 -10.02 -4.13
CA PRO A 52 6.45 -11.15 -3.29
C PRO A 52 7.41 -11.34 -2.11
N THR A 53 8.70 -11.22 -2.34
CA THR A 53 9.71 -11.39 -1.29
C THR A 53 9.52 -10.40 -0.14
N GLU A 54 9.30 -9.14 -0.48
CA GLU A 54 9.10 -8.07 0.49
C GLU A 54 7.82 -8.26 1.29
N ILE A 55 6.71 -8.57 0.63
CA ILE A 55 5.41 -8.74 1.26
C ILE A 55 5.40 -9.96 2.18
N ILE A 56 6.03 -11.04 1.77
CA ILE A 56 6.21 -12.24 2.58
C ILE A 56 7.12 -11.93 3.79
N ALA A 57 8.15 -11.11 3.60
CA ALA A 57 9.03 -10.71 4.70
C ALA A 57 8.28 -9.96 5.80
N PHE A 58 7.34 -9.09 5.45
CA PHE A 58 6.46 -8.45 6.43
C PHE A 58 5.59 -9.47 7.17
N GLN A 59 5.07 -10.46 6.47
CA GLN A 59 4.26 -11.52 7.09
C GLN A 59 5.08 -12.33 8.11
N LYS A 60 6.32 -12.63 7.80
CA LYS A 60 7.21 -13.37 8.71
C LYS A 60 7.47 -12.63 10.01
N ARG A 61 7.33 -11.31 10.01
CA ARG A 61 7.55 -10.46 11.18
C ARG A 61 6.24 -9.90 11.74
N LEU A 62 5.10 -10.43 11.28
CA LEU A 62 3.77 -9.92 11.69
C LEU A 62 3.60 -9.95 13.21
N ALA A 63 3.99 -11.05 13.87
CA ALA A 63 3.87 -11.17 15.30
C ALA A 63 4.65 -10.08 16.06
N ALA A 64 5.82 -9.69 15.54
CA ALA A 64 6.62 -8.63 16.13
C ALA A 64 5.94 -7.27 16.01
N PHE A 65 5.27 -6.97 14.89
CA PHE A 65 4.48 -5.76 14.74
C PHE A 65 3.26 -5.76 15.66
N GLU A 66 2.56 -6.89 15.75
CA GLU A 66 1.41 -7.03 16.64
C GLU A 66 1.80 -6.85 18.12
N ALA A 67 2.97 -7.35 18.51
CA ALA A 67 3.50 -7.16 19.87
C ALA A 67 3.75 -5.69 20.19
N LEU A 68 3.95 -4.85 19.17
CA LEU A 68 4.10 -3.40 19.31
C LEU A 68 2.79 -2.66 19.07
N ASN A 69 1.66 -3.36 19.12
CA ASN A 69 0.32 -2.80 18.85
C ASN A 69 0.26 -2.07 17.51
N THR A 70 0.83 -2.67 16.49
CA THR A 70 0.96 -2.08 15.15
C THR A 70 0.25 -2.94 14.11
N GLN A 71 -0.60 -2.31 13.30
CA GLN A 71 -1.28 -2.93 12.18
C GLN A 71 -0.46 -2.72 10.91
N LEU A 72 -0.15 -3.81 10.20
CA LEU A 72 0.38 -3.74 8.85
C LEU A 72 -0.76 -3.60 7.85
N ILE A 73 -0.61 -2.72 6.88
CA ILE A 73 -1.53 -2.55 5.76
C ILE A 73 -0.71 -2.37 4.49
N GLY A 74 -0.92 -3.24 3.51
CA GLY A 74 -0.29 -3.12 2.19
C GLY A 74 -1.26 -2.54 1.17
N VAL A 75 -0.76 -1.76 0.22
CA VAL A 75 -1.58 -1.08 -0.80
C VAL A 75 -0.89 -1.19 -2.15
N SER A 76 -1.65 -1.53 -3.18
CA SER A 76 -1.24 -1.34 -4.58
C SER A 76 -2.43 -0.92 -5.43
N VAL A 77 -2.15 -0.52 -6.66
CA VAL A 77 -3.18 -0.06 -7.60
C VAL A 77 -3.96 -1.19 -8.27
N ASP A 78 -3.71 -2.43 -7.86
CA ASP A 78 -4.42 -3.60 -8.35
C ASP A 78 -5.84 -3.71 -7.77
N SER A 79 -6.69 -4.52 -8.41
CA SER A 79 -8.03 -4.81 -7.91
C SER A 79 -8.00 -5.79 -6.73
N LYS A 80 -9.11 -5.86 -5.99
CA LYS A 80 -9.26 -6.88 -4.95
C LYS A 80 -9.18 -8.29 -5.51
N PHE A 81 -9.59 -8.50 -6.74
CA PHE A 81 -9.53 -9.81 -7.39
C PHE A 81 -8.09 -10.23 -7.68
N SER A 82 -7.25 -9.29 -8.08
CA SER A 82 -5.81 -9.53 -8.26
C SER A 82 -5.16 -9.89 -6.92
N HIS A 83 -5.41 -9.13 -5.88
CA HIS A 83 -4.90 -9.42 -4.54
C HIS A 83 -5.35 -10.80 -4.05
N TRP A 84 -6.62 -11.13 -4.24
CA TRP A 84 -7.16 -12.43 -3.87
C TRP A 84 -6.46 -13.57 -4.61
N ALA A 85 -6.28 -13.43 -5.91
CA ALA A 85 -5.59 -14.44 -6.72
C ALA A 85 -4.13 -14.60 -6.25
N TRP A 86 -3.46 -13.51 -5.93
CA TRP A 86 -2.06 -13.52 -5.51
C TRP A 86 -1.89 -14.19 -4.14
N VAL A 87 -2.79 -13.89 -3.20
CA VAL A 87 -2.81 -14.54 -1.87
C VAL A 87 -3.09 -16.03 -1.98
N ASN A 88 -3.83 -16.47 -2.98
CA ASN A 88 -4.13 -17.87 -3.21
C ASN A 88 -3.13 -18.58 -4.13
N THR A 89 -2.09 -17.89 -4.57
CA THR A 89 -1.05 -18.47 -5.41
C THR A 89 0.12 -18.91 -4.52
N PRO A 90 0.61 -20.17 -4.67
CA PRO A 90 1.74 -20.66 -3.88
C PRO A 90 2.99 -19.82 -4.07
N GLN A 91 3.80 -19.71 -3.02
CA GLN A 91 5.01 -18.89 -3.04
C GLN A 91 6.03 -19.38 -4.07
N ASP A 92 6.13 -20.69 -4.28
CA ASP A 92 7.01 -21.28 -5.30
C ASP A 92 6.56 -20.99 -6.73
N LYS A 93 5.36 -20.44 -6.90
CA LYS A 93 4.82 -20.00 -8.21
C LYS A 93 4.68 -18.49 -8.31
N GLY A 94 5.41 -17.76 -7.50
CA GLY A 94 5.42 -16.29 -7.53
C GLY A 94 4.29 -15.63 -6.76
N GLY A 95 3.54 -16.40 -5.96
CA GLY A 95 2.46 -15.88 -5.13
C GLY A 95 2.89 -15.50 -3.73
N ILE A 96 1.91 -15.06 -2.96
CA ILE A 96 2.09 -14.65 -1.55
C ILE A 96 1.19 -15.43 -0.61
N GLN A 97 0.90 -16.69 -0.93
CA GLN A 97 0.08 -17.53 -0.07
C GLN A 97 0.63 -17.53 1.36
N GLY A 98 -0.25 -17.34 2.33
CA GLY A 98 0.12 -17.24 3.75
C GLY A 98 0.07 -15.82 4.31
N VAL A 99 0.00 -14.80 3.48
CA VAL A 99 -0.13 -13.41 3.92
C VAL A 99 -1.54 -13.18 4.46
N THR A 100 -1.63 -12.64 5.67
CA THR A 100 -2.92 -12.45 6.37
C THR A 100 -3.26 -11.00 6.68
N TYR A 101 -2.30 -10.08 6.66
CA TYR A 101 -2.60 -8.67 6.90
C TYR A 101 -3.37 -8.07 5.73
N PRO A 102 -4.12 -6.97 5.95
CA PRO A 102 -4.95 -6.37 4.90
C PRO A 102 -4.14 -5.90 3.69
N LEU A 103 -4.66 -6.22 2.51
CA LEU A 103 -4.13 -5.78 1.22
C LEU A 103 -5.21 -4.91 0.56
N VAL A 104 -4.98 -3.61 0.51
CA VAL A 104 -5.94 -2.63 0.00
C VAL A 104 -5.81 -2.48 -1.51
N ALA A 105 -6.94 -2.45 -2.18
CA ALA A 105 -7.05 -2.30 -3.63
C ALA A 105 -7.27 -0.82 -3.97
N ASP A 106 -6.19 -0.13 -4.35
CA ASP A 106 -6.23 1.28 -4.76
C ASP A 106 -6.44 1.38 -6.28
N LEU A 107 -7.54 0.81 -6.76
CA LEU A 107 -7.80 0.71 -8.20
C LEU A 107 -7.90 2.08 -8.88
N SER A 108 -8.42 3.09 -8.18
CA SER A 108 -8.51 4.46 -8.71
C SER A 108 -7.18 5.22 -8.65
N LYS A 109 -6.17 4.68 -7.99
CA LYS A 109 -4.85 5.30 -7.77
C LYS A 109 -4.89 6.55 -6.89
N THR A 110 -6.02 6.82 -6.24
CA THR A 110 -6.19 8.03 -5.44
C THR A 110 -5.48 7.95 -4.09
N ILE A 111 -5.40 6.77 -3.50
CA ILE A 111 -4.65 6.60 -2.25
C ILE A 111 -3.17 6.88 -2.49
N ALA A 112 -2.59 6.25 -3.53
CA ALA A 112 -1.19 6.49 -3.89
C ALA A 112 -0.93 7.97 -4.20
N ALA A 113 -1.84 8.62 -4.91
CA ALA A 113 -1.73 10.05 -5.23
C ALA A 113 -1.75 10.91 -3.96
N ASN A 114 -2.67 10.64 -3.03
CA ASN A 114 -2.81 11.40 -1.79
C ASN A 114 -1.61 11.24 -0.86
N TYR A 115 -0.93 10.10 -0.92
CA TYR A 115 0.30 9.88 -0.15
C TYR A 115 1.55 10.32 -0.90
N GLY A 116 1.40 10.86 -2.12
CA GLY A 116 2.52 11.39 -2.89
C GLY A 116 3.44 10.31 -3.46
N VAL A 117 2.97 9.07 -3.59
CA VAL A 117 3.79 7.96 -4.08
C VAL A 117 3.35 7.43 -5.44
N LEU A 118 2.36 8.03 -6.08
CA LEU A 118 1.99 7.66 -7.45
C LEU A 118 3.09 8.09 -8.40
N ALA A 119 3.59 7.16 -9.23
CA ALA A 119 4.73 7.40 -10.11
C ALA A 119 4.38 8.24 -11.35
N GLY A 120 3.09 8.48 -11.58
CA GLY A 120 2.61 9.33 -12.65
C GLY A 120 1.40 10.11 -12.20
N ASN A 121 0.69 10.67 -13.16
CA ASN A 121 -0.52 11.46 -12.86
C ASN A 121 -1.50 11.42 -14.01
N TYR A 122 -2.76 11.62 -13.68
CA TYR A 122 -3.82 11.83 -14.67
C TYR A 122 -3.65 13.22 -15.29
N ASP A 123 -3.96 13.31 -16.58
CA ASP A 123 -3.90 14.55 -17.32
C ASP A 123 -5.08 14.62 -18.30
N TYR A 124 -5.44 15.83 -18.71
CA TYR A 124 -6.47 16.08 -19.71
C TYR A 124 -5.84 16.73 -20.92
N ASP A 125 -6.24 16.30 -22.11
CA ASP A 125 -5.94 17.02 -23.32
C ASP A 125 -7.14 17.05 -24.25
N VAL A 126 -7.02 17.82 -25.31
CA VAL A 126 -8.04 17.94 -26.36
C VAL A 126 -7.35 17.54 -27.65
N ASP A 127 -7.92 16.57 -28.36
CA ASP A 127 -7.34 16.13 -29.63
C ASP A 127 -7.58 17.12 -30.77
N GLU A 128 -7.08 16.79 -31.96
CA GLU A 128 -7.21 17.64 -33.15
C GLU A 128 -8.67 17.86 -33.60
N HIS A 129 -9.59 17.02 -33.16
CA HIS A 129 -11.03 17.12 -33.45
C HIS A 129 -11.82 17.80 -32.33
N GLY A 130 -11.15 18.33 -31.32
CA GLY A 130 -11.81 18.97 -30.18
C GLY A 130 -12.42 18.02 -29.18
N ILE A 131 -12.06 16.73 -29.22
CA ILE A 131 -12.56 15.73 -28.27
C ILE A 131 -11.68 15.74 -27.03
N GLU A 132 -12.31 15.94 -25.87
CA GLU A 132 -11.63 15.85 -24.58
C GLU A 132 -11.32 14.40 -24.24
N ARG A 133 -10.13 14.17 -23.72
CA ARG A 133 -9.71 12.84 -23.27
C ARG A 133 -8.84 12.95 -22.01
N MET A 134 -8.95 11.92 -21.17
CA MET A 134 -8.09 11.77 -20.02
C MET A 134 -6.96 10.82 -20.40
N THR A 135 -5.73 11.18 -20.02
CA THR A 135 -4.55 10.34 -20.21
C THR A 135 -3.85 10.14 -18.86
N PHE A 136 -2.94 9.18 -18.81
CA PHE A 136 -2.07 8.99 -17.65
C PHE A 136 -0.62 9.20 -18.10
N GLN A 137 0.06 10.13 -17.45
CA GLN A 137 1.45 10.45 -17.72
C GLN A 137 2.36 9.78 -16.70
N GLY A 138 3.40 9.07 -17.14
CA GLY A 138 4.29 8.32 -16.28
C GLY A 138 3.81 6.89 -16.03
N ALA A 139 4.44 6.20 -15.10
CA ALA A 139 4.06 4.83 -14.75
C ALA A 139 2.80 4.81 -13.89
N PRO A 140 1.77 4.02 -14.25
CA PRO A 140 0.50 3.99 -13.52
C PRO A 140 0.56 3.08 -12.28
N VAL A 141 1.59 3.23 -11.49
CA VAL A 141 1.86 2.40 -10.30
C VAL A 141 2.37 3.26 -9.16
N ALA A 142 2.36 2.70 -7.95
CA ALA A 142 2.94 3.36 -6.79
C ALA A 142 4.43 3.07 -6.66
N TYR A 143 5.20 4.07 -6.24
CA TYR A 143 6.54 3.83 -5.70
C TYR A 143 6.44 3.01 -4.42
N ARG A 144 7.56 2.45 -3.96
CA ARG A 144 7.62 1.68 -2.71
C ARG A 144 7.65 2.61 -1.52
N GLY A 145 6.50 3.15 -1.18
CA GLY A 145 6.32 4.01 -0.02
C GLY A 145 6.07 3.23 1.26
N LEU A 146 6.48 3.79 2.38
CA LEU A 146 6.18 3.24 3.70
C LEU A 146 5.96 4.41 4.67
N PHE A 147 4.87 4.34 5.43
CA PHE A 147 4.45 5.40 6.34
C PHE A 147 4.15 4.81 7.69
N LEU A 148 4.77 5.35 8.74
CA LEU A 148 4.42 5.03 10.12
C LEU A 148 3.43 6.08 10.61
N ILE A 149 2.26 5.62 11.03
CA ILE A 149 1.15 6.45 11.49
C ILE A 149 0.89 6.13 12.96
N ASP A 150 0.84 7.14 13.80
CA ASP A 150 0.60 6.93 15.23
C ASP A 150 -0.88 6.71 15.54
N LYS A 151 -1.19 6.48 16.81
CA LYS A 151 -2.55 6.22 17.26
C LYS A 151 -3.50 7.40 17.04
N GLU A 152 -2.96 8.61 16.92
CA GLU A 152 -3.75 9.82 16.68
C GLU A 152 -3.95 10.08 15.18
N GLY A 153 -3.38 9.23 14.34
CA GLY A 153 -3.51 9.35 12.88
C GLY A 153 -2.49 10.29 12.25
N ILE A 154 -1.40 10.60 12.95
CA ILE A 154 -0.36 11.50 12.45
C ILE A 154 0.79 10.68 11.88
N VAL A 155 1.28 11.07 10.71
CA VAL A 155 2.45 10.44 10.08
C VAL A 155 3.70 10.83 10.87
N ARG A 156 4.44 9.84 11.35
CA ARG A 156 5.67 10.07 12.13
C ARG A 156 6.95 9.74 11.38
N HIS A 157 6.85 8.94 10.33
CA HIS A 157 8.00 8.56 9.50
C HIS A 157 7.50 8.24 8.10
N GLN A 158 8.28 8.57 7.08
CA GLN A 158 8.01 8.13 5.72
C GLN A 158 9.29 7.79 4.99
N LEU A 159 9.20 6.80 4.12
CA LEU A 159 10.28 6.33 3.25
C LEU A 159 9.68 6.11 1.88
N VAL A 160 10.35 6.56 0.83
CA VAL A 160 9.91 6.29 -0.54
C VAL A 160 11.12 5.80 -1.33
N ASN A 161 11.03 4.56 -1.83
CA ASN A 161 12.06 3.97 -2.70
C ASN A 161 11.55 3.88 -4.13
N ASP A 162 12.47 3.96 -5.08
CA ASP A 162 12.17 3.71 -6.47
C ASP A 162 11.77 2.24 -6.69
N LEU A 163 11.15 1.95 -7.82
CA LEU A 163 10.50 0.66 -8.12
C LEU A 163 11.41 -0.56 -7.89
N PRO A 164 12.70 -0.55 -8.28
CA PRO A 164 13.55 -1.72 -8.09
C PRO A 164 14.14 -1.87 -6.69
N LEU A 165 13.97 -0.88 -5.82
CA LEU A 165 14.58 -0.86 -4.48
C LEU A 165 13.60 -1.36 -3.42
N GLY A 166 13.82 -2.58 -2.90
CA GLY A 166 13.05 -3.10 -1.79
C GLY A 166 13.32 -2.37 -0.47
N ARG A 167 12.51 -2.67 0.54
CA ARG A 167 12.59 -2.05 1.86
C ARG A 167 13.01 -3.08 2.91
N SER A 168 13.63 -2.60 3.99
CA SER A 168 14.00 -3.43 5.12
C SER A 168 12.85 -3.51 6.13
N VAL A 169 12.37 -4.73 6.38
CA VAL A 169 11.33 -4.97 7.40
C VAL A 169 11.90 -4.72 8.81
N ASP A 170 13.16 -5.05 9.04
CA ASP A 170 13.81 -4.80 10.32
C ASP A 170 13.91 -3.30 10.62
N GLU A 171 14.19 -2.50 9.62
CA GLU A 171 14.20 -1.04 9.76
C GLU A 171 12.80 -0.52 10.08
N ALA A 172 11.75 -1.04 9.44
CA ALA A 172 10.38 -0.67 9.74
C ALA A 172 10.02 -1.00 11.20
N LEU A 173 10.42 -2.17 11.69
CA LEU A 173 10.23 -2.54 13.09
C LEU A 173 10.97 -1.60 14.04
N ARG A 174 12.20 -1.25 13.71
CA ARG A 174 13.00 -0.31 14.51
C ARG A 174 12.31 1.04 14.64
N MET A 175 11.70 1.53 13.56
CA MET A 175 11.01 2.83 13.57
C MET A 175 9.76 2.83 14.43
N VAL A 176 9.11 1.69 14.62
CA VAL A 176 7.92 1.58 15.47
C VAL A 176 8.30 1.60 16.96
N LYS A 177 9.45 1.05 17.29
CA LYS A 177 9.93 1.04 18.67
C LYS A 177 10.29 2.44 19.13
#